data_b31db02dc0023d55b19862886487e3bf
#
_entry.id   b31db02dc0023d55b19862886487e3bf
#
_cell.length_a   1.000
_cell.length_b   1.000
_cell.length_c   1.000
_cell.angle_alpha   90.00
_cell.angle_beta   90.00
_cell.angle_gamma   90.00
#
_symmetry.space_group_name_H-M   'P 1'
#
loop_
_entity.id
_entity.type
_entity.pdbx_description
1 polymer ?
#
loop_
_entity_poly.entity_id
_entity_poly.type
_entity_poly.pdbx_seq_one_letter_code
_entity_poly.pdbx_strand_id
1 'polypeptide(L)'
;LRCLVGSEMCIRDSLIMAHNNWKILEKLLILLDDKRNDIYLHIDLKSDFIDFSSKVHNANLFIFHEIDVRWGDISLIQVEFFLFKTAYCKGNYSYYHLISGSDLPLKTQDEIHAFFDAHYPTEFIGFSLGMTCDNRINKVYIFPKYQRIKNRYGNKVLCLLRSFCVFLQNLLNYNHYKLQDKLMIGPEWVSITEQSVSLILSKEKIIMKQYRFASCGDEVYKQTIIGNS
;
A
#
# COMPACT_ATOMS: atom_id res chain seq x y z
N LEU A 1 20.92 15.66 -6.46
CA LEU A 1 21.88 16.75 -6.11
C LEU A 1 21.31 17.88 -5.27
N ARG A 2 20.07 17.76 -4.75
CA ARG A 2 19.48 18.80 -3.86
C ARG A 2 19.61 18.50 -2.36
N CYS A 3 20.00 17.29 -1.96
CA CYS A 3 20.26 16.97 -0.54
C CYS A 3 21.67 17.34 -0.04
N LEU A 4 22.50 18.03 -0.84
CA LEU A 4 23.89 18.36 -0.50
C LEU A 4 24.15 19.83 -0.18
N VAL A 5 23.15 20.69 -0.08
CA VAL A 5 23.35 22.10 0.28
C VAL A 5 22.42 22.51 1.41
N GLY A 6 22.96 22.47 2.62
CA GLY A 6 22.34 23.04 3.83
C GLY A 6 21.37 22.08 4.53
N SER A 7 21.66 21.73 5.75
CA SER A 7 20.87 21.13 6.85
C SER A 7 19.32 21.17 6.82
N GLU A 8 18.70 21.06 5.66
CA GLU A 8 17.28 20.75 5.59
C GLU A 8 17.12 19.28 5.97
N MET A 9 16.54 19.05 7.15
CA MET A 9 16.21 17.71 7.61
C MET A 9 15.39 17.03 6.53
N CYS A 10 15.88 15.87 6.03
CA CYS A 10 15.11 15.05 5.09
C CYS A 10 13.82 14.62 5.80
N ILE A 11 12.71 15.28 5.49
CA ILE A 11 11.38 14.91 5.99
C ILE A 11 11.02 13.55 5.41
N ARG A 12 10.47 12.68 6.23
CA ARG A 12 9.93 11.38 5.81
C ARG A 12 8.45 11.34 6.07
N ASP A 13 7.75 10.61 5.22
CA ASP A 13 6.33 10.39 5.45
C ASP A 13 6.03 8.95 5.85
N SER A 14 5.04 8.82 6.71
CA SER A 14 4.46 7.55 7.10
C SER A 14 3.03 7.48 6.60
N LEU A 15 2.80 6.59 5.62
CA LEU A 15 1.50 6.32 5.02
C LEU A 15 0.87 5.13 5.73
N ILE A 16 -0.12 5.39 6.56
CA ILE A 16 -0.69 4.40 7.48
C ILE A 16 -2.09 4.02 7.04
N MET A 17 -2.33 2.72 6.87
CA MET A 17 -3.67 2.18 6.66
C MET A 17 -4.17 1.48 7.91
N ALA A 18 -5.31 1.92 8.47
CA ALA A 18 -5.87 1.39 9.71
C ALA A 18 -7.36 1.08 9.59
N HIS A 19 -7.81 0.02 10.27
CA HIS A 19 -9.22 -0.38 10.33
C HIS A 19 -9.63 -0.97 11.68
N ASN A 20 -8.67 -1.21 12.58
CA ASN A 20 -8.88 -1.78 13.91
C ASN A 20 -7.66 -1.54 14.80
N ASN A 21 -7.61 -2.19 15.98
CA ASN A 21 -6.47 -2.15 16.90
C ASN A 21 -6.06 -0.72 17.32
N TRP A 22 -7.05 0.12 17.63
CA TRP A 22 -6.87 1.54 17.92
C TRP A 22 -5.81 1.83 18.99
N LYS A 23 -5.67 0.94 20.00
CA LYS A 23 -4.63 1.08 21.03
C LYS A 23 -3.21 0.89 20.48
N ILE A 24 -3.04 0.03 19.48
CA ILE A 24 -1.74 -0.16 18.81
C ILE A 24 -1.48 1.03 17.90
N LEU A 25 -2.49 1.47 17.14
CA LEU A 25 -2.40 2.67 16.31
C LEU A 25 -2.02 3.90 17.12
N GLU A 26 -2.65 4.13 18.28
CA GLU A 26 -2.28 5.23 19.18
C GLU A 26 -0.80 5.18 19.59
N LYS A 27 -0.31 3.99 19.96
CA LYS A 27 1.12 3.80 20.28
C LYS A 27 2.02 4.05 19.08
N LEU A 28 1.63 3.57 17.90
CA LEU A 28 2.36 3.83 16.65
C LEU A 28 2.49 5.33 16.39
N LEU A 29 1.39 6.08 16.47
CA LEU A 29 1.38 7.53 16.26
C LEU A 29 2.27 8.27 17.26
N ILE A 30 2.24 7.90 18.54
CA ILE A 30 3.12 8.46 19.58
C ILE A 30 4.61 8.16 19.28
N LEU A 31 4.93 6.96 18.78
CA LEU A 31 6.29 6.58 18.44
C LEU A 31 6.81 7.25 17.17
N LEU A 32 5.91 7.65 16.26
CA LEU A 32 6.22 8.38 15.04
C LEU A 32 6.19 9.91 15.22
N ASP A 33 5.84 10.41 16.41
CA ASP A 33 5.68 11.83 16.70
C ASP A 33 7.04 12.55 16.81
N ASP A 34 7.66 12.79 15.67
CA ASP A 34 8.94 13.51 15.51
C ASP A 34 8.77 14.62 14.47
N LYS A 35 9.37 15.78 14.70
CA LYS A 35 9.31 16.96 13.80
C LYS A 35 9.85 16.70 12.39
N ARG A 36 10.55 15.59 12.18
CA ARG A 36 11.10 15.15 10.90
C ARG A 36 10.12 14.25 10.14
N ASN A 37 8.94 13.96 10.69
CA ASN A 37 7.95 13.06 10.10
C ASN A 37 6.68 13.82 9.75
N ASP A 38 6.10 13.47 8.60
CA ASP A 38 4.71 13.74 8.27
C ASP A 38 3.94 12.41 8.29
N ILE A 39 2.76 12.39 8.89
CA ILE A 39 1.95 11.18 9.07
C ILE A 39 0.64 11.32 8.31
N TYR A 40 0.42 10.44 7.35
CA TYR A 40 -0.79 10.34 6.54
C TYR A 40 -1.56 9.09 6.95
N LEU A 41 -2.56 9.26 7.80
CA LEU A 41 -3.37 8.17 8.34
C LEU A 41 -4.69 8.05 7.57
N HIS A 42 -4.91 6.92 6.93
CA HIS A 42 -6.23 6.56 6.39
C HIS A 42 -6.91 5.55 7.32
N ILE A 43 -8.05 5.94 7.88
CA ILE A 43 -8.95 5.06 8.63
C ILE A 43 -9.98 4.51 7.63
N ASP A 44 -10.16 3.18 7.59
CA ASP A 44 -11.14 2.54 6.71
C ASP A 44 -12.54 3.10 6.94
N LEU A 45 -13.22 3.54 5.87
CA LEU A 45 -14.56 4.15 5.93
C LEU A 45 -15.61 3.27 6.66
N LYS A 46 -15.40 1.94 6.71
CA LYS A 46 -16.29 1.02 7.45
C LYS A 46 -16.06 1.01 8.96
N SER A 47 -14.95 1.57 9.41
CA SER A 47 -14.61 1.64 10.83
C SER A 47 -15.12 2.94 11.43
N ASP A 48 -15.31 2.95 12.74
CA ASP A 48 -15.64 4.20 13.43
C ASP A 48 -14.48 5.20 13.26
N PHE A 49 -14.80 6.44 12.91
CA PHE A 49 -13.81 7.51 12.86
C PHE A 49 -13.33 7.85 14.27
N ILE A 50 -12.02 7.87 14.46
CA ILE A 50 -11.38 8.28 15.70
C ILE A 50 -10.39 9.39 15.37
N ASP A 51 -10.52 10.52 16.05
CA ASP A 51 -9.58 11.63 15.97
C ASP A 51 -8.38 11.39 16.89
N PHE A 52 -7.20 11.25 16.30
CA PHE A 52 -5.94 11.08 16.99
C PHE A 52 -5.11 12.36 17.09
N SER A 53 -5.64 13.51 16.69
CA SER A 53 -4.90 14.79 16.65
C SER A 53 -4.30 15.20 18.00
N SER A 54 -4.96 14.80 19.10
CA SER A 54 -4.47 15.07 20.46
C SER A 54 -3.30 14.18 20.91
N LYS A 55 -2.87 13.21 20.09
CA LYS A 55 -1.81 12.25 20.41
C LYS A 55 -0.49 12.55 19.71
N VAL A 56 -0.50 13.47 18.73
CA VAL A 56 0.67 13.85 17.93
C VAL A 56 0.89 15.35 18.12
N HIS A 57 2.10 15.75 18.51
CA HIS A 57 2.42 17.12 18.90
C HIS A 57 3.59 17.74 18.12
N ASN A 58 4.48 16.92 17.58
CA ASN A 58 5.70 17.33 16.88
C ASN A 58 5.60 17.09 15.38
N ALA A 59 5.04 15.95 14.97
CA ALA A 59 4.81 15.61 13.57
C ALA A 59 3.54 16.28 13.03
N ASN A 60 3.46 16.48 11.71
CA ASN A 60 2.20 16.85 11.09
C ASN A 60 1.35 15.58 10.88
N LEU A 61 0.13 15.57 11.37
CA LEU A 61 -0.81 14.47 11.23
C LEU A 61 -1.97 14.85 10.31
N PHE A 62 -2.15 14.09 9.23
CA PHE A 62 -3.25 14.21 8.29
C PHE A 62 -4.12 12.95 8.37
N ILE A 63 -5.38 13.09 8.77
CA ILE A 63 -6.32 11.96 8.94
C ILE A 63 -7.36 11.98 7.84
N PHE A 64 -7.56 10.82 7.19
CA PHE A 64 -8.51 10.61 6.10
C PHE A 64 -9.46 9.45 6.43
N HIS A 65 -10.72 9.58 6.02
CA HIS A 65 -11.77 8.58 6.25
C HIS A 65 -12.71 8.54 5.05
N GLU A 66 -12.18 8.15 3.87
CA GLU A 66 -12.87 8.36 2.60
C GLU A 66 -13.11 7.08 1.80
N ILE A 67 -12.29 6.03 1.97
CA ILE A 67 -12.30 4.85 1.13
C ILE A 67 -12.76 3.62 1.93
N ASP A 68 -13.78 2.91 1.40
CA ASP A 68 -14.19 1.59 1.88
C ASP A 68 -13.18 0.54 1.40
N VAL A 69 -12.20 0.22 2.25
CA VAL A 69 -11.11 -0.70 1.93
C VAL A 69 -11.53 -2.13 2.18
N ARG A 70 -11.41 -3.00 1.17
CA ARG A 70 -11.78 -4.41 1.23
C ARG A 70 -10.63 -5.30 0.88
N TRP A 71 -10.40 -6.30 1.72
CA TRP A 71 -9.29 -7.23 1.55
C TRP A 71 -9.30 -7.92 0.19
N GLY A 72 -8.15 -7.86 -0.50
CA GLY A 72 -7.93 -8.49 -1.79
C GLY A 72 -8.64 -7.81 -2.97
N ASP A 73 -9.34 -6.69 -2.74
CA ASP A 73 -10.03 -5.89 -3.77
C ASP A 73 -9.16 -4.72 -4.24
N ILE A 74 -9.51 -4.13 -5.36
CA ILE A 74 -8.84 -2.93 -5.93
C ILE A 74 -8.81 -1.75 -4.95
N SER A 75 -9.71 -1.71 -3.96
CA SER A 75 -9.77 -0.64 -2.97
C SER A 75 -8.51 -0.55 -2.09
N LEU A 76 -7.74 -1.64 -1.91
CA LEU A 76 -6.41 -1.60 -1.30
C LEU A 76 -5.46 -0.76 -2.15
N ILE A 77 -5.41 -1.00 -3.46
CA ILE A 77 -4.60 -0.20 -4.37
C ILE A 77 -5.08 1.27 -4.41
N GLN A 78 -6.40 1.49 -4.36
CA GLN A 78 -6.96 2.85 -4.36
C GLN A 78 -6.52 3.66 -3.15
N VAL A 79 -6.53 3.08 -1.95
CA VAL A 79 -6.10 3.79 -0.74
C VAL A 79 -4.59 4.03 -0.73
N GLU A 80 -3.77 3.08 -1.23
CA GLU A 80 -2.34 3.29 -1.39
C GLU A 80 -2.04 4.44 -2.36
N PHE A 81 -2.68 4.46 -3.54
CA PHE A 81 -2.54 5.58 -4.49
C PHE A 81 -3.01 6.91 -3.92
N PHE A 82 -4.11 6.91 -3.17
CA PHE A 82 -4.61 8.10 -2.49
C PHE A 82 -3.56 8.66 -1.52
N LEU A 83 -2.97 7.80 -0.68
CA LEU A 83 -1.94 8.19 0.28
C LEU A 83 -0.66 8.66 -0.41
N PHE A 84 -0.12 7.88 -1.37
CA PHE A 84 1.05 8.29 -2.15
C PHE A 84 0.84 9.63 -2.85
N LYS A 85 -0.30 9.83 -3.50
CA LYS A 85 -0.60 11.07 -4.23
C LYS A 85 -0.73 12.27 -3.29
N THR A 86 -1.41 12.09 -2.16
CA THR A 86 -1.60 13.15 -1.17
C THR A 86 -0.27 13.59 -0.58
N ALA A 87 0.58 12.65 -0.20
CA ALA A 87 1.92 12.93 0.31
C ALA A 87 2.81 13.56 -0.78
N TYR A 88 2.85 12.98 -1.98
CA TYR A 88 3.64 13.49 -3.11
C TYR A 88 3.29 14.93 -3.50
N CYS A 89 2.01 15.32 -3.39
CA CYS A 89 1.57 16.70 -3.65
C CYS A 89 1.96 17.68 -2.54
N LYS A 90 2.22 17.21 -1.33
CA LYS A 90 2.52 18.05 -0.15
C LYS A 90 3.98 18.39 -0.02
N GLY A 91 4.88 17.47 -0.30
CA GLY A 91 6.29 17.69 -0.01
C GLY A 91 7.24 16.83 -0.81
N ASN A 92 8.53 17.12 -0.65
CA ASN A 92 9.65 16.38 -1.21
C ASN A 92 10.20 15.47 -0.10
N TYR A 93 9.72 14.25 -0.05
CA TYR A 93 10.18 13.27 0.93
C TYR A 93 11.28 12.39 0.33
N SER A 94 12.31 12.10 1.11
CA SER A 94 13.34 11.15 0.69
C SER A 94 12.80 9.73 0.61
N TYR A 95 11.91 9.36 1.56
CA TYR A 95 11.25 8.06 1.63
C TYR A 95 9.77 8.19 1.97
N TYR A 96 8.99 7.28 1.41
CA TYR A 96 7.58 7.04 1.65
C TYR A 96 7.42 5.67 2.30
N HIS A 97 7.02 5.63 3.56
CA HIS A 97 6.87 4.41 4.36
C HIS A 97 5.39 3.99 4.38
N LEU A 98 5.03 3.01 3.57
CA LEU A 98 3.69 2.42 3.62
C LEU A 98 3.68 1.33 4.67
N ILE A 99 2.87 1.50 5.72
CA ILE A 99 2.82 0.64 6.90
C ILE A 99 1.38 0.39 7.36
N SER A 100 1.18 -0.71 8.12
CA SER A 100 -0.09 -1.01 8.75
C SER A 100 -0.29 -0.21 10.05
N GLY A 101 -1.53 0.16 10.36
CA GLY A 101 -1.89 0.72 11.67
C GLY A 101 -1.71 -0.25 12.85
N SER A 102 -1.25 -1.47 12.59
CA SER A 102 -0.93 -2.48 13.61
C SER A 102 0.57 -2.76 13.75
N ASP A 103 1.41 -2.05 12.99
CA ASP A 103 2.86 -2.16 13.07
C ASP A 103 3.41 -1.24 14.18
N LEU A 104 4.59 -1.57 14.68
CA LEU A 104 5.31 -0.73 15.63
C LEU A 104 6.79 -0.66 15.22
N PRO A 105 7.43 0.53 15.29
CA PRO A 105 8.85 0.66 15.02
C PRO A 105 9.65 -0.08 16.11
N LEU A 106 10.72 -0.79 15.69
CA LEU A 106 11.62 -1.52 16.59
C LEU A 106 12.77 -0.66 17.07
N LYS A 107 12.91 0.55 16.52
CA LYS A 107 14.04 1.47 16.76
C LYS A 107 13.51 2.86 17.08
N THR A 108 14.36 3.68 17.66
CA THR A 108 14.08 5.11 17.90
C THR A 108 14.02 5.87 16.58
N GLN A 109 13.36 7.04 16.58
CA GLN A 109 13.30 7.87 15.37
C GLN A 109 14.69 8.28 14.88
N ASP A 110 15.63 8.56 15.78
CA ASP A 110 17.01 8.89 15.40
C ASP A 110 17.72 7.73 14.69
N GLU A 111 17.55 6.50 15.17
CA GLU A 111 18.13 5.31 14.51
C GLU A 111 17.47 5.04 13.16
N ILE A 112 16.15 5.23 13.05
CA ILE A 112 15.39 5.05 11.79
C ILE A 112 15.84 6.10 10.77
N HIS A 113 15.92 7.37 11.16
CA HIS A 113 16.39 8.44 10.29
C HIS A 113 17.83 8.20 9.83
N ALA A 114 18.74 7.90 10.74
CA ALA A 114 20.14 7.60 10.41
C ALA A 114 20.27 6.40 9.47
N PHE A 115 19.45 5.34 9.66
CA PHE A 115 19.45 4.17 8.79
C PHE A 115 19.07 4.52 7.35
N PHE A 116 17.95 5.20 7.16
CA PHE A 116 17.48 5.54 5.82
C PHE A 116 18.35 6.59 5.14
N ASP A 117 18.96 7.53 5.90
CA ASP A 117 19.93 8.49 5.33
C ASP A 117 21.18 7.78 4.82
N ALA A 118 21.70 6.82 5.58
CA ALA A 118 22.87 6.05 5.19
C ALA A 118 22.65 5.13 3.97
N HIS A 119 21.39 4.75 3.71
CA HIS A 119 21.03 3.81 2.62
C HIS A 119 20.34 4.48 1.43
N TYR A 120 20.16 5.80 1.45
CA TYR A 120 19.56 6.49 0.30
C TYR A 120 20.45 6.36 -0.94
N PRO A 121 19.92 6.04 -2.12
CA PRO A 121 18.51 5.88 -2.52
C PRO A 121 18.03 4.42 -2.65
N THR A 122 18.38 3.55 -1.73
CA THR A 122 17.98 2.13 -1.78
C THR A 122 16.48 1.95 -1.58
N GLU A 123 15.83 1.19 -2.46
CA GLU A 123 14.42 0.82 -2.33
C GLU A 123 14.26 -0.36 -1.38
N PHE A 124 13.46 -0.21 -0.32
CA PHE A 124 13.13 -1.29 0.62
C PHE A 124 11.80 -1.91 0.23
N ILE A 125 11.86 -2.78 -0.76
CA ILE A 125 10.72 -3.54 -1.30
C ILE A 125 11.09 -5.01 -1.36
N GLY A 126 10.23 -5.87 -0.80
CA GLY A 126 10.44 -7.31 -0.80
C GLY A 126 9.95 -7.97 -2.09
N PHE A 127 10.64 -9.05 -2.50
CA PHE A 127 10.23 -9.91 -3.60
C PHE A 127 10.15 -11.35 -3.13
N SER A 128 9.02 -12.03 -3.38
CA SER A 128 8.82 -13.44 -3.05
C SER A 128 9.34 -14.32 -4.17
N LEU A 129 10.50 -14.91 -3.97
CA LEU A 129 11.13 -15.77 -4.96
C LEU A 129 10.35 -17.11 -5.13
N GLY A 130 10.17 -17.53 -6.38
CA GLY A 130 9.52 -18.81 -6.72
C GLY A 130 7.99 -18.80 -6.60
N MET A 131 7.35 -17.69 -6.20
CA MET A 131 5.90 -17.56 -6.22
C MET A 131 5.44 -16.98 -7.56
N THR A 132 4.37 -17.57 -8.12
CA THR A 132 3.70 -17.05 -9.32
C THR A 132 2.40 -16.37 -8.91
N CYS A 133 2.16 -15.17 -9.45
CA CYS A 133 0.92 -14.41 -9.23
C CYS A 133 0.03 -14.36 -10.48
N ASP A 134 0.38 -15.11 -11.51
CA ASP A 134 -0.25 -15.04 -12.83
C ASP A 134 -1.77 -15.19 -12.75
N ASN A 135 -2.27 -16.17 -12.03
CA ASN A 135 -3.70 -16.38 -11.90
C ASN A 135 -4.41 -15.27 -11.12
N ARG A 136 -3.73 -14.62 -10.15
CA ARG A 136 -4.32 -13.52 -9.36
C ARG A 136 -4.62 -12.30 -10.22
N ILE A 137 -3.78 -12.04 -11.22
CA ILE A 137 -3.85 -10.83 -12.06
C ILE A 137 -4.39 -11.14 -13.45
N ASN A 138 -4.02 -12.29 -14.04
CA ASN A 138 -4.42 -12.67 -15.39
C ASN A 138 -5.89 -13.07 -15.51
N LYS A 139 -6.54 -13.42 -14.40
CA LYS A 139 -7.94 -13.84 -14.40
C LYS A 139 -8.85 -12.76 -13.80
N VAL A 140 -10.07 -12.72 -14.32
CA VAL A 140 -11.12 -11.85 -13.78
C VAL A 140 -11.79 -12.57 -12.62
N TYR A 141 -11.68 -12.00 -11.43
CA TYR A 141 -12.39 -12.44 -10.25
C TYR A 141 -13.70 -11.71 -10.13
N ILE A 142 -14.82 -12.44 -10.23
CA ILE A 142 -16.14 -11.87 -10.04
C ILE A 142 -16.36 -11.49 -8.58
N PHE A 143 -17.01 -10.35 -8.35
CA PHE A 143 -17.31 -9.84 -7.02
C PHE A 143 -16.09 -9.73 -6.09
N PRO A 144 -14.99 -9.07 -6.49
CA PRO A 144 -13.75 -9.00 -5.69
C PRO A 144 -14.00 -8.39 -4.31
N LYS A 145 -14.95 -7.47 -4.17
CA LYS A 145 -15.36 -6.85 -2.89
C LYS A 145 -15.83 -7.84 -1.81
N TYR A 146 -16.16 -9.07 -2.18
CA TYR A 146 -16.72 -10.06 -1.27
C TYR A 146 -15.79 -11.25 -1.04
N GLN A 147 -14.49 -11.06 -1.07
CA GLN A 147 -13.51 -12.15 -0.86
C GLN A 147 -13.56 -12.72 0.55
N ARG A 148 -13.93 -11.92 1.55
CA ARG A 148 -14.14 -12.36 2.95
C ARG A 148 -15.54 -12.00 3.41
N ILE A 149 -16.49 -12.91 3.20
CA ILE A 149 -17.86 -12.77 3.69
C ILE A 149 -17.96 -13.47 5.04
N LYS A 150 -18.56 -12.82 6.06
CA LYS A 150 -18.80 -13.41 7.38
C LYS A 150 -19.74 -14.64 7.32
N ASN A 151 -20.67 -14.67 6.36
CA ASN A 151 -21.58 -15.80 6.19
C ASN A 151 -20.87 -16.99 5.53
N ARG A 152 -20.70 -18.08 6.26
CA ARG A 152 -19.99 -19.29 5.83
C ARG A 152 -20.60 -19.95 4.57
N TYR A 153 -21.93 -19.97 4.45
CA TYR A 153 -22.61 -20.57 3.28
C TYR A 153 -22.49 -19.67 2.06
N GLY A 154 -22.74 -18.38 2.20
CA GLY A 154 -22.55 -17.41 1.12
C GLY A 154 -21.13 -17.38 0.59
N ASN A 155 -20.13 -17.50 1.49
CA ASN A 155 -18.73 -17.57 1.10
C ASN A 155 -18.42 -18.83 0.29
N LYS A 156 -18.95 -20.02 0.68
CA LYS A 156 -18.75 -21.26 -0.10
C LYS A 156 -19.34 -21.17 -1.52
N VAL A 157 -20.58 -20.66 -1.64
CA VAL A 157 -21.21 -20.48 -2.95
C VAL A 157 -20.41 -19.54 -3.84
N LEU A 158 -19.96 -18.42 -3.28
CA LEU A 158 -19.17 -17.45 -4.02
C LEU A 158 -17.79 -18.00 -4.44
N CYS A 159 -17.14 -18.77 -3.58
CA CYS A 159 -15.89 -19.45 -3.91
C CYS A 159 -16.10 -20.45 -5.07
N LEU A 160 -17.18 -21.23 -5.06
CA LEU A 160 -17.52 -22.17 -6.14
C LEU A 160 -17.75 -21.43 -7.46
N LEU A 161 -18.53 -20.34 -7.44
CA LEU A 161 -18.76 -19.53 -8.64
C LEU A 161 -17.48 -18.93 -9.20
N ARG A 162 -16.60 -18.41 -8.33
CA ARG A 162 -15.28 -17.89 -8.74
C ARG A 162 -14.42 -18.98 -9.36
N SER A 163 -14.31 -20.13 -8.69
CA SER A 163 -13.54 -21.27 -9.20
C SER A 163 -14.05 -21.72 -10.58
N PHE A 164 -15.36 -21.76 -10.75
CA PHE A 164 -15.97 -22.08 -12.04
C PHE A 164 -15.64 -21.03 -13.11
N CYS A 165 -15.75 -19.73 -12.78
CA CYS A 165 -15.38 -18.66 -13.71
C CYS A 165 -13.91 -18.69 -14.10
N VAL A 166 -13.00 -18.95 -13.14
CA VAL A 166 -11.57 -19.11 -13.42
C VAL A 166 -11.30 -20.36 -14.28
N PHE A 167 -12.00 -21.45 -14.01
CA PHE A 167 -11.91 -22.67 -14.84
C PHE A 167 -12.31 -22.40 -16.30
N LEU A 168 -13.45 -21.71 -16.54
CA LEU A 168 -13.87 -21.33 -17.89
C LEU A 168 -12.84 -20.40 -18.57
N GLN A 169 -12.29 -19.44 -17.85
CA GLN A 169 -11.25 -18.57 -18.40
C GLN A 169 -10.00 -19.34 -18.78
N ASN A 170 -9.61 -20.38 -18.01
CA ASN A 170 -8.50 -21.25 -18.37
C ASN A 170 -8.81 -22.08 -19.62
N LEU A 171 -10.01 -22.64 -19.71
CA LEU A 171 -10.45 -23.40 -20.89
C LEU A 171 -10.43 -22.56 -22.19
N LEU A 172 -10.79 -21.27 -22.04
CA LEU A 172 -10.79 -20.32 -23.17
C LEU A 172 -9.45 -19.62 -23.40
N ASN A 173 -8.41 -19.98 -22.65
CA ASN A 173 -7.10 -19.30 -22.64
C ASN A 173 -7.20 -17.77 -22.48
N TYR A 174 -8.22 -17.32 -21.73
CA TYR A 174 -8.45 -15.89 -21.51
C TYR A 174 -7.51 -15.33 -20.43
N ASN A 175 -6.78 -14.27 -20.79
CA ASN A 175 -5.96 -13.50 -19.88
C ASN A 175 -6.41 -12.03 -19.88
N HIS A 176 -6.70 -11.51 -18.70
CA HIS A 176 -7.13 -10.13 -18.51
C HIS A 176 -5.96 -9.15 -18.56
N TYR A 177 -4.84 -9.51 -17.91
CA TYR A 177 -3.63 -8.71 -17.88
C TYR A 177 -2.93 -8.72 -19.24
N LYS A 178 -2.69 -7.54 -19.79
CA LYS A 178 -2.17 -7.37 -21.16
C LYS A 178 -0.85 -6.61 -21.24
N LEU A 179 -0.25 -6.26 -20.11
CA LEU A 179 1.05 -5.64 -20.09
C LEU A 179 2.14 -6.71 -20.31
N GLN A 180 3.27 -6.28 -20.88
CA GLN A 180 4.41 -7.18 -21.15
C GLN A 180 5.34 -7.33 -19.94
N ASP A 181 5.10 -6.54 -18.88
CA ASP A 181 5.93 -6.56 -17.69
C ASP A 181 5.87 -7.94 -17.01
N LYS A 182 7.01 -8.42 -16.55
CA LYS A 182 7.08 -9.63 -15.72
C LYS A 182 6.39 -9.35 -14.39
N LEU A 183 5.31 -10.09 -14.11
CA LEU A 183 4.61 -9.96 -12.83
C LEU A 183 5.52 -10.42 -11.69
N MET A 184 5.63 -9.58 -10.67
CA MET A 184 6.41 -9.85 -9.46
C MET A 184 5.50 -9.67 -8.23
N ILE A 185 5.69 -10.53 -7.23
CA ILE A 185 4.91 -10.53 -5.98
C ILE A 185 5.83 -10.27 -4.78
N GLY A 186 5.32 -9.61 -3.78
CA GLY A 186 6.00 -9.39 -2.51
C GLY A 186 5.09 -8.82 -1.43
N PRO A 187 5.63 -8.48 -0.27
CA PRO A 187 4.87 -7.86 0.80
C PRO A 187 4.20 -6.55 0.37
N GLU A 188 3.04 -6.27 0.96
CA GLU A 188 2.29 -5.03 0.75
C GLU A 188 3.10 -3.79 1.21
N TRP A 189 3.76 -3.93 2.36
CA TRP A 189 4.47 -2.86 3.06
C TRP A 189 5.84 -2.58 2.46
N VAL A 190 6.12 -1.29 2.22
CA VAL A 190 7.35 -0.85 1.54
C VAL A 190 7.86 0.46 2.12
N SER A 191 9.15 0.70 1.96
CA SER A 191 9.76 2.02 2.16
C SER A 191 10.51 2.39 0.89
N ILE A 192 9.92 3.25 0.10
CA ILE A 192 10.37 3.56 -1.27
C ILE A 192 10.66 5.04 -1.44
N THR A 193 11.53 5.37 -2.39
CA THR A 193 11.95 6.75 -2.66
C THR A 193 10.90 7.53 -3.43
N GLU A 194 11.03 8.85 -3.45
CA GLU A 194 10.20 9.75 -4.26
C GLU A 194 10.21 9.36 -5.74
N GLN A 195 11.34 8.90 -6.26
CA GLN A 195 11.46 8.48 -7.66
C GLN A 195 10.54 7.29 -7.96
N SER A 196 10.52 6.29 -7.08
CA SER A 196 9.64 5.12 -7.21
C SER A 196 8.17 5.50 -7.05
N VAL A 197 7.83 6.40 -6.12
CA VAL A 197 6.47 6.92 -5.97
C VAL A 197 6.02 7.67 -7.22
N SER A 198 6.85 8.55 -7.77
CA SER A 198 6.57 9.26 -9.04
C SER A 198 6.30 8.29 -10.19
N LEU A 199 7.12 7.23 -10.31
CA LEU A 199 6.94 6.18 -11.32
C LEU A 199 5.60 5.44 -11.12
N ILE A 200 5.26 5.05 -9.89
CA ILE A 200 3.98 4.42 -9.56
C ILE A 200 2.81 5.32 -9.94
N LEU A 201 2.84 6.59 -9.52
CA LEU A 201 1.78 7.56 -9.79
C LEU A 201 1.58 7.81 -11.29
N SER A 202 2.66 7.80 -12.09
CA SER A 202 2.59 7.95 -13.54
C SER A 202 1.80 6.82 -14.22
N LYS A 203 1.75 5.64 -13.60
CA LYS A 203 1.06 4.44 -14.12
C LYS A 203 -0.36 4.26 -13.52
N GLU A 204 -0.88 5.19 -12.71
CA GLU A 204 -2.17 5.08 -12.00
C GLU A 204 -3.31 4.57 -12.88
N LYS A 205 -3.56 5.24 -14.02
CA LYS A 205 -4.67 4.89 -14.93
C LYS A 205 -4.58 3.45 -15.46
N ILE A 206 -3.36 3.01 -15.78
CA ILE A 206 -3.09 1.67 -16.31
C ILE A 206 -3.32 0.64 -15.21
N ILE A 207 -2.78 0.89 -14.01
CA ILE A 207 -2.92 0.00 -12.85
C ILE A 207 -4.39 -0.15 -12.44
N MET A 208 -5.12 0.97 -12.29
CA MET A 208 -6.55 0.93 -11.95
C MET A 208 -7.38 0.12 -12.97
N LYS A 209 -7.02 0.16 -14.25
CA LYS A 209 -7.69 -0.63 -15.30
C LYS A 209 -7.30 -2.12 -15.23
N GLN A 210 -6.00 -2.44 -15.12
CA GLN A 210 -5.51 -3.82 -15.21
C GLN A 210 -5.82 -4.61 -13.94
N TYR A 211 -5.79 -3.98 -12.77
CA TYR A 211 -5.97 -4.64 -11.48
C TYR A 211 -7.42 -4.59 -10.96
N ARG A 212 -8.35 -3.98 -11.72
CA ARG A 212 -9.75 -3.81 -11.28
C ARG A 212 -10.43 -5.10 -10.83
N PHE A 213 -10.11 -6.21 -11.47
CA PHE A 213 -10.69 -7.53 -11.19
C PHE A 213 -9.67 -8.53 -10.64
N ALA A 214 -8.50 -8.04 -10.24
CA ALA A 214 -7.46 -8.84 -9.64
C ALA A 214 -7.84 -9.29 -8.22
N SER A 215 -7.15 -10.31 -7.75
CA SER A 215 -7.19 -10.75 -6.36
C SER A 215 -5.86 -10.44 -5.69
N CYS A 216 -5.87 -9.64 -4.60
CA CYS A 216 -4.65 -9.20 -3.90
C CYS A 216 -3.63 -8.55 -4.85
N GLY A 217 -4.07 -7.57 -5.62
CA GLY A 217 -3.22 -6.84 -6.56
C GLY A 217 -2.23 -5.90 -5.87
N ASP A 218 -2.50 -5.50 -4.63
CA ASP A 218 -1.68 -4.71 -3.72
C ASP A 218 -0.30 -5.33 -3.48
N GLU A 219 -0.22 -6.66 -3.44
CA GLU A 219 1.03 -7.43 -3.30
C GLU A 219 1.81 -7.57 -4.63
N VAL A 220 1.31 -7.04 -5.74
CA VAL A 220 1.87 -7.31 -7.08
C VAL A 220 2.26 -6.04 -7.82
N TYR A 221 1.43 -4.99 -7.80
CA TYR A 221 1.62 -3.85 -8.71
C TYR A 221 2.91 -3.06 -8.40
N LYS A 222 3.25 -2.83 -7.11
CA LYS A 222 4.47 -2.10 -6.71
C LYS A 222 5.71 -2.87 -7.13
N GLN A 223 5.76 -4.16 -6.80
CA GLN A 223 6.85 -5.05 -7.15
C GLN A 223 7.03 -5.15 -8.67
N THR A 224 5.91 -5.25 -9.41
CA THR A 224 5.97 -5.31 -10.88
C THR A 224 6.49 -4.01 -11.47
N ILE A 225 6.07 -2.85 -10.99
CA ILE A 225 6.51 -1.56 -11.53
C ILE A 225 8.00 -1.33 -11.22
N ILE A 226 8.40 -1.49 -9.96
CA ILE A 226 9.76 -1.18 -9.50
C ILE A 226 10.75 -2.23 -10.00
N GLY A 227 10.35 -3.50 -10.03
CA GLY A 227 11.24 -4.58 -10.47
C GLY A 227 11.45 -4.66 -11.99
N ASN A 228 10.67 -3.94 -12.80
CA ASN A 228 10.85 -3.81 -14.26
C ASN A 228 11.37 -2.41 -14.69
N SER A 229 11.76 -1.55 -13.75
CA SER A 229 12.28 -0.20 -14.01
C SER A 229 13.79 -0.16 -14.25
#